data_e0350025cd0b6521c6b2b68167f6fee7
#
_entry.id   e0350025cd0b6521c6b2b68167f6fee7
#
_cell.length_a   1.000
_cell.length_b   1.000
_cell.length_c   1.000
_cell.angle_alpha   90.00
_cell.angle_beta   90.00
_cell.angle_gamma   90.00
#
_symmetry.space_group_name_H-M   'P 1'
#
loop_
_entity.id
_entity.type
_entity.pdbx_description
1 polymer ?
#
loop_
_entity_poly.entity_id
_entity_poly.type
_entity_poly.pdbx_seq_one_letter_code
_entity_poly.pdbx_strand_id
1 'polypeptide(L)'
;MQVDLEPLNGKSILVLCSGAGGIPFWLAERTTQGHILGVELDDDLLGAARLSAEEKGLSHLVEFRKAEKTRLAFPDNMFDRLISEFIIFPTPTPTEIGQPEMARVLKPGGKMVITDVIVTKPISPEVRKELNAIGLDYLCEGTAGDFRSWMQEAGLTDIEVKDFTPLVKAVWERRRNQDASPVHRTGYSLLLEDASLKLGEGTFYIYVRGTKPAT
;
A
#
# COMPACT_ATOMS: atom_id res chain seq x y z
N MET A 1 -11.10 5.70 -2.04
CA MET A 1 -10.76 4.25 -2.06
C MET A 1 -12.00 3.38 -2.26
N GLN A 2 -12.99 3.37 -1.38
CA GLN A 2 -14.15 2.46 -1.51
C GLN A 2 -14.84 2.57 -2.88
N VAL A 3 -15.20 3.76 -3.31
CA VAL A 3 -15.88 3.99 -4.60
C VAL A 3 -15.10 3.45 -5.80
N ASP A 4 -13.77 3.52 -5.74
CA ASP A 4 -12.90 3.06 -6.84
C ASP A 4 -12.77 1.53 -6.91
N LEU A 5 -13.07 0.84 -5.80
CA LEU A 5 -13.00 -0.62 -5.71
C LEU A 5 -14.35 -1.31 -5.90
N GLU A 6 -15.45 -0.57 -5.86
CA GLU A 6 -16.80 -1.13 -6.04
C GLU A 6 -17.01 -1.77 -7.44
N PRO A 7 -17.86 -2.78 -7.55
CA PRO A 7 -18.44 -3.53 -6.43
C PRO A 7 -17.42 -4.43 -5.72
N LEU A 8 -17.56 -4.60 -4.41
CA LEU A 8 -16.72 -5.49 -3.60
C LEU A 8 -17.28 -6.91 -3.48
N ASN A 9 -18.62 -7.01 -3.47
CA ASN A 9 -19.30 -8.28 -3.22
C ASN A 9 -19.02 -9.31 -4.31
N GLY A 10 -18.66 -10.52 -3.91
CA GLY A 10 -18.30 -11.62 -4.81
C GLY A 10 -16.92 -11.48 -5.47
N LYS A 11 -16.08 -10.53 -5.03
CA LYS A 11 -14.77 -10.28 -5.61
C LYS A 11 -13.64 -11.02 -4.90
N SER A 12 -12.61 -11.38 -5.68
CA SER A 12 -11.32 -11.82 -5.18
C SER A 12 -10.40 -10.60 -5.06
N ILE A 13 -10.00 -10.28 -3.83
CA ILE A 13 -9.27 -9.05 -3.49
C ILE A 13 -7.92 -9.42 -2.89
N LEU A 14 -6.84 -8.87 -3.43
CA LEU A 14 -5.50 -8.97 -2.87
C LEU A 14 -5.14 -7.67 -2.14
N VAL A 15 -4.67 -7.79 -0.91
CA VAL A 15 -4.14 -6.66 -0.12
C VAL A 15 -2.66 -6.92 0.16
N LEU A 16 -1.80 -6.10 -0.41
CA LEU A 16 -0.35 -6.14 -0.18
C LEU A 16 0.00 -5.36 1.08
N CYS A 17 0.97 -5.85 1.85
CA CYS A 17 1.34 -5.32 3.17
C CYS A 17 0.14 -5.13 4.06
N SER A 18 -0.55 -6.22 4.27
CA SER A 18 -1.80 -6.20 5.03
C SER A 18 -1.62 -5.86 6.51
N GLY A 19 -0.39 -5.83 7.00
CA GLY A 19 -0.09 -5.60 8.42
C GLY A 19 -0.84 -6.57 9.31
N ALA A 20 -1.34 -6.09 10.44
CA ALA A 20 -2.23 -6.84 11.34
C ALA A 20 -3.68 -6.94 10.83
N GLY A 21 -3.95 -6.68 9.54
CA GLY A 21 -5.24 -6.92 8.90
C GLY A 21 -6.18 -5.72 8.81
N GLY A 22 -5.72 -4.50 9.04
CA GLY A 22 -6.58 -3.31 9.05
C GLY A 22 -7.45 -3.15 7.79
N ILE A 23 -6.85 -3.14 6.61
CA ILE A 23 -7.58 -3.03 5.33
C ILE A 23 -8.38 -4.29 5.02
N PRO A 24 -7.85 -5.53 5.14
CA PRO A 24 -8.63 -6.74 4.98
C PRO A 24 -9.91 -6.78 5.81
N PHE A 25 -9.85 -6.43 7.09
CA PHE A 25 -11.04 -6.41 7.95
C PHE A 25 -12.02 -5.30 7.56
N TRP A 26 -11.52 -4.11 7.25
CA TRP A 26 -12.35 -3.02 6.75
C TRP A 26 -13.12 -3.39 5.46
N LEU A 27 -12.50 -4.17 4.57
CA LEU A 27 -13.17 -4.72 3.37
C LEU A 27 -14.20 -5.78 3.73
N ALA A 28 -13.86 -6.71 4.65
CA ALA A 28 -14.73 -7.78 5.07
C ALA A 28 -16.02 -7.28 5.73
N GLU A 29 -15.97 -6.16 6.44
CA GLU A 29 -17.15 -5.49 7.00
C GLU A 29 -18.11 -4.92 5.95
N ARG A 30 -17.69 -4.84 4.68
CA ARG A 30 -18.41 -4.21 3.56
C ARG A 30 -18.80 -5.18 2.46
N THR A 31 -18.55 -6.45 2.65
CA THR A 31 -18.95 -7.51 1.73
C THR A 31 -19.49 -8.70 2.50
N THR A 32 -20.42 -9.42 1.91
CA THR A 32 -20.97 -10.66 2.47
C THR A 32 -20.51 -11.90 1.71
N GLN A 33 -19.87 -11.70 0.56
CA GLN A 33 -19.39 -12.75 -0.32
C GLN A 33 -18.09 -12.31 -1.00
N GLY A 34 -17.22 -13.27 -1.28
CA GLY A 34 -15.95 -13.03 -1.95
C GLY A 34 -14.79 -13.63 -1.15
N HIS A 35 -13.58 -13.25 -1.53
CA HIS A 35 -12.37 -13.70 -0.87
C HIS A 35 -11.38 -12.55 -0.78
N ILE A 36 -10.92 -12.25 0.41
CA ILE A 36 -9.93 -11.21 0.68
C ILE A 36 -8.66 -11.88 1.15
N LEU A 37 -7.59 -11.72 0.40
CA LEU A 37 -6.28 -12.27 0.73
C LEU A 37 -5.34 -11.14 1.11
N GLY A 38 -4.95 -11.10 2.38
CA GLY A 38 -3.87 -10.25 2.87
C GLY A 38 -2.52 -10.98 2.74
N VAL A 39 -1.50 -10.30 2.25
CA VAL A 39 -0.13 -10.80 2.25
C VAL A 39 0.78 -9.89 3.04
N GLU A 40 1.64 -10.48 3.87
CA GLU A 40 2.51 -9.77 4.80
C GLU A 40 3.89 -10.43 4.86
N LEU A 41 4.95 -9.60 4.99
CA LEU A 41 6.34 -10.03 5.09
C LEU A 41 6.77 -10.33 6.53
N ASP A 42 6.15 -9.68 7.50
CA ASP A 42 6.45 -9.81 8.91
C ASP A 42 5.62 -10.96 9.53
N ASP A 43 6.29 -11.90 10.19
CA ASP A 43 5.64 -13.08 10.77
C ASP A 43 4.80 -12.76 12.00
N ASP A 44 5.19 -11.76 12.79
CA ASP A 44 4.47 -11.35 13.99
C ASP A 44 3.15 -10.64 13.59
N LEU A 45 3.22 -9.74 12.60
CA LEU A 45 2.04 -9.09 12.02
C LEU A 45 1.10 -10.11 11.36
N LEU A 46 1.67 -11.09 10.65
CA LEU A 46 0.91 -12.16 10.02
C LEU A 46 0.19 -13.03 11.06
N GLY A 47 0.88 -13.36 12.15
CA GLY A 47 0.30 -14.10 13.29
C GLY A 47 -0.83 -13.34 13.95
N ALA A 48 -0.62 -12.04 14.22
CA ALA A 48 -1.63 -11.16 14.82
C ALA A 48 -2.87 -11.01 13.91
N ALA A 49 -2.66 -10.89 12.59
CA ALA A 49 -3.75 -10.79 11.61
C ALA A 49 -4.61 -12.06 11.59
N ARG A 50 -3.99 -13.24 11.61
CA ARG A 50 -4.71 -14.53 11.64
C ARG A 50 -5.54 -14.70 12.90
N LEU A 51 -4.94 -14.42 14.06
CA LEU A 51 -5.65 -14.47 15.33
C LEU A 51 -6.85 -13.50 15.36
N SER A 52 -6.64 -12.26 14.91
CA SER A 52 -7.71 -11.27 14.83
C SER A 52 -8.84 -11.68 13.87
N ALA A 53 -8.54 -12.39 12.77
CA ALA A 53 -9.56 -12.91 11.86
C ALA A 53 -10.45 -13.97 12.54
N GLU A 54 -9.85 -14.85 13.33
CA GLU A 54 -10.57 -15.86 14.13
C GLU A 54 -11.45 -15.21 15.19
N GLU A 55 -10.89 -14.30 15.99
CA GLU A 55 -11.61 -13.57 17.05
C GLU A 55 -12.81 -12.77 16.51
N LYS A 56 -12.68 -12.20 15.31
CA LYS A 56 -13.76 -11.44 14.65
C LYS A 56 -14.75 -12.34 13.87
N GLY A 57 -14.50 -13.64 13.77
CA GLY A 57 -15.33 -14.55 12.98
C GLY A 57 -15.27 -14.30 11.46
N LEU A 58 -14.19 -13.67 10.97
CA LEU A 58 -14.03 -13.26 9.58
C LEU A 58 -13.19 -14.24 8.74
N SER A 59 -12.71 -15.34 9.32
CA SER A 59 -11.88 -16.35 8.63
C SER A 59 -12.56 -17.02 7.42
N HIS A 60 -13.85 -16.86 7.29
CA HIS A 60 -14.60 -17.35 6.11
C HIS A 60 -14.50 -16.39 4.90
N LEU A 61 -14.10 -15.12 5.11
CA LEU A 61 -13.94 -14.10 4.06
C LEU A 61 -12.49 -13.67 3.87
N VAL A 62 -11.69 -13.71 4.95
CA VAL A 62 -10.33 -13.17 4.96
C VAL A 62 -9.32 -14.28 5.24
N GLU A 63 -8.32 -14.36 4.38
CA GLU A 63 -7.15 -15.23 4.53
C GLU A 63 -5.89 -14.39 4.60
N PHE A 64 -4.87 -14.85 5.35
CA PHE A 64 -3.57 -14.21 5.43
C PHE A 64 -2.45 -15.17 5.08
N ARG A 65 -1.57 -14.76 4.15
CA ARG A 65 -0.41 -15.54 3.72
C ARG A 65 0.88 -14.77 3.86
N LYS A 66 1.97 -15.50 4.05
CA LYS A 66 3.33 -14.95 3.97
C LYS A 66 3.60 -14.46 2.55
N ALA A 67 4.11 -13.23 2.43
CA ALA A 67 4.56 -12.67 1.16
C ALA A 67 6.00 -13.07 0.85
N GLU A 68 6.34 -13.11 -0.45
CA GLU A 68 7.71 -13.17 -0.94
C GLU A 68 8.12 -11.78 -1.49
N LYS A 69 9.38 -11.38 -1.25
CA LYS A 69 9.86 -10.05 -1.65
C LYS A 69 9.98 -9.85 -3.18
N THR A 70 10.18 -10.93 -3.92
CA THR A 70 10.60 -10.86 -5.33
C THR A 70 9.50 -11.15 -6.34
N ARG A 71 8.42 -11.79 -5.89
CA ARG A 71 7.33 -12.22 -6.75
C ARG A 71 6.05 -12.43 -5.93
N LEU A 72 4.91 -12.12 -6.52
CA LEU A 72 3.64 -12.58 -6.01
C LEU A 72 3.45 -14.06 -6.41
N ALA A 73 3.46 -14.96 -5.44
CA ALA A 73 3.31 -16.40 -5.69
C ALA A 73 1.86 -16.78 -6.09
N PHE A 74 1.30 -16.03 -7.05
CA PHE A 74 -0.04 -16.21 -7.58
C PHE A 74 -0.03 -16.32 -9.10
N PRO A 75 -0.99 -17.07 -9.67
CA PRO A 75 -1.19 -17.12 -11.12
C PRO A 75 -1.54 -15.75 -11.71
N ASP A 76 -1.34 -15.61 -13.01
CA ASP A 76 -1.84 -14.48 -13.77
C ASP A 76 -3.38 -14.40 -13.68
N ASN A 77 -3.92 -13.19 -13.70
CA ASN A 77 -5.36 -12.95 -13.78
C ASN A 77 -6.18 -13.60 -12.63
N MET A 78 -5.67 -13.57 -11.42
CA MET A 78 -6.32 -14.19 -10.27
C MET A 78 -7.29 -13.26 -9.53
N PHE A 79 -6.97 -11.96 -9.43
CA PHE A 79 -7.69 -11.04 -8.55
C PHE A 79 -8.50 -10.01 -9.33
N ASP A 80 -9.72 -9.72 -8.83
CA ASP A 80 -10.56 -8.64 -9.35
C ASP A 80 -10.10 -7.26 -8.86
N ARG A 81 -9.53 -7.21 -7.65
CA ARG A 81 -9.05 -5.99 -7.00
C ARG A 81 -7.68 -6.22 -6.36
N LEU A 82 -6.85 -5.19 -6.39
CA LEU A 82 -5.59 -5.16 -5.68
C LEU A 82 -5.46 -3.84 -4.92
N ILE A 83 -5.05 -3.93 -3.67
CA ILE A 83 -4.76 -2.78 -2.82
C ILE A 83 -3.33 -2.92 -2.32
N SER A 84 -2.55 -1.85 -2.43
CA SER A 84 -1.21 -1.76 -1.85
C SER A 84 -1.11 -0.49 -1.01
N GLU A 85 -0.64 -0.62 0.22
CA GLU A 85 -0.35 0.51 1.10
C GLU A 85 1.11 0.45 1.53
N PHE A 86 1.87 1.52 1.28
CA PHE A 86 3.29 1.66 1.63
C PHE A 86 4.23 0.58 1.08
N ILE A 87 3.88 -0.06 -0.03
CA ILE A 87 4.82 -0.85 -0.81
C ILE A 87 4.68 -0.48 -2.27
N ILE A 88 5.50 0.42 -2.72
CA ILE A 88 5.67 0.65 -4.13
C ILE A 88 7.13 0.73 -4.47
N PHE A 89 7.54 -0.23 -5.26
CA PHE A 89 8.79 -0.16 -5.96
C PHE A 89 8.47 0.25 -7.39
N PRO A 90 8.86 1.44 -7.81
CA PRO A 90 8.55 1.94 -9.15
C PRO A 90 9.21 1.13 -10.25
N THR A 91 10.37 0.55 -9.94
CA THR A 91 11.10 -0.30 -10.88
C THR A 91 11.15 -1.72 -10.36
N PRO A 92 10.90 -2.72 -11.22
CA PRO A 92 11.10 -4.11 -10.83
C PRO A 92 12.60 -4.30 -10.59
N THR A 93 13.02 -4.16 -9.34
CA THR A 93 14.28 -4.73 -8.94
C THR A 93 14.09 -6.24 -8.85
N PRO A 94 15.12 -7.08 -9.05
CA PRO A 94 14.99 -8.53 -8.90
C PRO A 94 14.52 -8.96 -7.50
N THR A 95 14.39 -8.03 -6.58
CA THR A 95 14.11 -8.27 -5.15
C THR A 95 12.77 -7.73 -4.67
N GLU A 96 11.96 -7.08 -5.55
CA GLU A 96 10.80 -6.30 -5.07
C GLU A 96 9.58 -6.42 -5.99
N ILE A 97 8.38 -6.38 -5.42
CA ILE A 97 7.12 -6.49 -6.14
C ILE A 97 6.73 -5.12 -6.69
N GLY A 98 6.87 -4.93 -7.99
CA GLY A 98 6.51 -3.69 -8.69
C GLY A 98 5.15 -3.73 -9.39
N GLN A 99 4.78 -2.62 -10.01
CA GLN A 99 3.51 -2.46 -10.74
C GLN A 99 3.30 -3.52 -11.83
N PRO A 100 4.31 -3.96 -12.60
CA PRO A 100 4.12 -5.04 -13.58
C PRO A 100 3.65 -6.35 -12.95
N GLU A 101 4.21 -6.73 -11.81
CA GLU A 101 3.82 -7.95 -11.09
C GLU A 101 2.42 -7.82 -10.48
N MET A 102 2.09 -6.64 -9.95
CA MET A 102 0.74 -6.34 -9.48
C MET A 102 -0.28 -6.38 -10.62
N ALA A 103 0.05 -5.81 -11.78
CA ALA A 103 -0.80 -5.85 -12.97
C ALA A 103 -0.95 -7.28 -13.53
N ARG A 104 0.10 -8.12 -13.43
CA ARG A 104 0.07 -9.51 -13.87
C ARG A 104 -1.02 -10.30 -13.15
N VAL A 105 -1.09 -10.18 -11.84
CA VAL A 105 -2.05 -10.95 -11.03
C VAL A 105 -3.49 -10.42 -11.08
N LEU A 106 -3.70 -9.19 -11.57
CA LEU A 106 -5.05 -8.66 -11.82
C LEU A 106 -5.69 -9.33 -13.03
N LYS A 107 -6.98 -9.62 -12.92
CA LYS A 107 -7.81 -10.04 -14.07
C LYS A 107 -7.95 -8.90 -15.08
N PRO A 108 -8.20 -9.19 -16.36
CA PRO A 108 -8.73 -8.20 -17.30
C PRO A 108 -9.96 -7.48 -16.70
N GLY A 109 -9.99 -6.15 -16.78
CA GLY A 109 -10.99 -5.31 -16.11
C GLY A 109 -10.78 -5.16 -14.59
N GLY A 110 -9.75 -5.77 -14.03
CA GLY A 110 -9.40 -5.65 -12.62
C GLY A 110 -8.89 -4.26 -12.27
N LYS A 111 -9.13 -3.83 -11.03
CA LYS A 111 -8.75 -2.50 -10.56
C LYS A 111 -7.67 -2.58 -9.50
N MET A 112 -6.72 -1.65 -9.56
CA MET A 112 -5.66 -1.47 -8.59
C MET A 112 -5.80 -0.12 -7.89
N VAL A 113 -5.57 -0.12 -6.60
CA VAL A 113 -5.43 1.09 -5.78
C VAL A 113 -4.14 1.00 -4.98
N ILE A 114 -3.36 2.06 -5.04
CA ILE A 114 -2.10 2.21 -4.34
C ILE A 114 -2.16 3.49 -3.52
N THR A 115 -1.72 3.43 -2.26
CA THR A 115 -1.46 4.61 -1.44
C THR A 115 -0.03 4.56 -0.96
N ASP A 116 0.71 5.65 -1.15
CA ASP A 116 2.11 5.70 -0.75
C ASP A 116 2.60 7.11 -0.48
N VAL A 117 3.77 7.16 0.13
CA VAL A 117 4.54 8.38 0.36
C VAL A 117 5.60 8.51 -0.72
N ILE A 118 5.56 9.58 -1.50
CA ILE A 118 6.60 9.92 -2.46
C ILE A 118 7.46 11.06 -1.96
N VAL A 119 8.77 10.97 -2.20
CA VAL A 119 9.74 12.00 -1.90
C VAL A 119 10.23 12.61 -3.20
N THR A 120 10.03 13.92 -3.33
CA THR A 120 10.33 14.67 -4.57
C THR A 120 11.70 15.34 -4.56
N LYS A 121 12.41 15.27 -3.44
CA LYS A 121 13.75 15.82 -3.26
C LYS A 121 14.72 14.73 -2.80
N PRO A 122 16.00 14.82 -3.14
CA PRO A 122 16.98 13.86 -2.64
C PRO A 122 17.00 13.85 -1.10
N ILE A 123 16.98 12.66 -0.53
CA ILE A 123 17.08 12.45 0.92
C ILE A 123 18.57 12.49 1.31
N SER A 124 18.92 13.31 2.32
CA SER A 124 20.29 13.36 2.80
C SER A 124 20.71 12.02 3.43
N PRO A 125 22.02 11.68 3.42
CA PRO A 125 22.52 10.44 4.04
C PRO A 125 22.16 10.35 5.53
N GLU A 126 22.13 11.47 6.24
CA GLU A 126 21.81 11.56 7.66
C GLU A 126 20.34 11.20 7.89
N VAL A 127 19.44 11.81 7.15
CA VAL A 127 17.99 11.54 7.22
C VAL A 127 17.71 10.09 6.78
N ARG A 128 18.37 9.60 5.74
CA ARG A 128 18.24 8.19 5.32
C ARG A 128 18.65 7.23 6.44
N LYS A 129 19.74 7.54 7.16
CA LYS A 129 20.15 6.73 8.30
C LYS A 129 19.12 6.71 9.43
N GLU A 130 18.49 7.85 9.71
CA GLU A 130 17.42 7.93 10.72
C GLU A 130 16.18 7.15 10.28
N LEU A 131 15.77 7.25 9.01
CA LEU A 131 14.65 6.47 8.44
C LEU A 131 14.92 4.97 8.55
N ASN A 132 16.12 4.52 8.18
CA ASN A 132 16.52 3.12 8.26
C ASN A 132 16.49 2.62 9.72
N ALA A 133 16.90 3.44 10.67
CA ALA A 133 16.90 3.09 12.09
C ALA A 133 15.49 2.85 12.67
N ILE A 134 14.46 3.37 12.01
CA ILE A 134 13.06 3.18 12.38
C ILE A 134 12.30 2.25 11.43
N GLY A 135 13.00 1.58 10.50
CA GLY A 135 12.40 0.62 9.57
C GLY A 135 11.64 1.26 8.40
N LEU A 136 11.88 2.54 8.12
CA LEU A 136 11.39 3.24 6.93
C LEU A 136 12.45 3.24 5.82
N ASP A 137 12.92 2.07 5.45
CA ASP A 137 13.99 1.88 4.46
C ASP A 137 13.55 2.26 3.04
N TYR A 138 12.26 2.27 2.82
CA TYR A 138 11.64 2.36 1.51
C TYR A 138 10.75 3.60 1.42
N LEU A 139 11.34 4.72 1.01
CA LEU A 139 10.57 5.85 0.53
C LEU A 139 10.74 5.95 -0.98
N CYS A 140 9.65 6.00 -1.70
CA CYS A 140 9.68 6.13 -3.15
C CYS A 140 10.14 7.53 -3.56
N GLU A 141 11.33 7.62 -4.17
CA GLU A 141 11.82 8.87 -4.76
C GLU A 141 11.21 9.05 -6.16
N GLY A 142 10.42 10.10 -6.36
CA GLY A 142 9.76 10.36 -7.62
C GLY A 142 8.65 11.40 -7.50
N THR A 143 7.93 11.59 -8.59
CA THR A 143 6.82 12.52 -8.70
C THR A 143 5.50 11.78 -8.99
N ALA A 144 4.38 12.46 -8.86
CA ALA A 144 3.08 11.95 -9.28
C ALA A 144 3.04 11.61 -10.79
N GLY A 145 3.86 12.31 -11.59
CA GLY A 145 4.04 12.03 -13.02
C GLY A 145 4.75 10.71 -13.26
N ASP A 146 5.81 10.43 -12.50
CA ASP A 146 6.54 9.16 -12.59
C ASP A 146 5.61 7.99 -12.25
N PHE A 147 4.80 8.11 -11.19
CA PHE A 147 3.81 7.08 -10.83
C PHE A 147 2.83 6.79 -11.97
N ARG A 148 2.35 7.83 -12.63
CA ARG A 148 1.48 7.65 -13.80
C ARG A 148 2.19 6.88 -14.92
N SER A 149 3.44 7.23 -15.20
CA SER A 149 4.26 6.56 -16.23
C SER A 149 4.49 5.09 -15.88
N TRP A 150 4.88 4.79 -14.65
CA TRP A 150 5.10 3.40 -14.21
C TRP A 150 3.84 2.54 -14.28
N MET A 151 2.67 3.11 -13.96
CA MET A 151 1.39 2.42 -14.11
C MET A 151 1.07 2.16 -15.59
N GLN A 152 1.35 3.12 -16.48
CA GLN A 152 1.18 2.96 -17.94
C GLN A 152 2.11 1.89 -18.50
N GLU A 153 3.38 1.90 -18.09
CA GLU A 153 4.37 0.90 -18.49
C GLU A 153 3.99 -0.52 -18.02
N ALA A 154 3.30 -0.62 -16.89
CA ALA A 154 2.71 -1.88 -16.42
C ALA A 154 1.45 -2.30 -17.19
N GLY A 155 1.04 -1.56 -18.22
CA GLY A 155 -0.11 -1.87 -19.06
C GLY A 155 -1.46 -1.47 -18.46
N LEU A 156 -1.48 -0.61 -17.46
CA LEU A 156 -2.72 -0.12 -16.84
C LEU A 156 -3.27 1.11 -17.57
N THR A 157 -4.57 1.27 -17.51
CA THR A 157 -5.34 2.40 -18.08
C THR A 157 -6.19 3.07 -17.00
N ASP A 158 -6.94 4.13 -17.35
CA ASP A 158 -7.80 4.90 -16.44
C ASP A 158 -7.06 5.36 -15.18
N ILE A 159 -5.79 5.75 -15.35
CA ILE A 159 -4.90 6.07 -14.25
C ILE A 159 -5.23 7.46 -13.70
N GLU A 160 -5.50 7.50 -12.41
CA GLU A 160 -5.68 8.74 -11.66
C GLU A 160 -4.69 8.78 -10.51
N VAL A 161 -4.01 9.91 -10.36
CA VAL A 161 -3.10 10.19 -9.24
C VAL A 161 -3.64 11.40 -8.49
N LYS A 162 -3.87 11.25 -7.19
CA LYS A 162 -4.40 12.31 -6.31
C LYS A 162 -3.43 12.57 -5.17
N ASP A 163 -3.26 13.82 -4.83
CA ASP A 163 -2.56 14.25 -3.63
C ASP A 163 -3.50 14.20 -2.42
N PHE A 164 -3.21 13.31 -1.48
CA PHE A 164 -3.93 13.18 -0.21
C PHE A 164 -3.13 13.76 0.97
N THR A 165 -2.03 14.43 0.69
CA THR A 165 -1.18 15.06 1.71
C THR A 165 -1.96 15.94 2.70
N PRO A 166 -2.88 16.84 2.28
CA PRO A 166 -3.61 17.66 3.23
C PRO A 166 -4.45 16.86 4.22
N LEU A 167 -5.05 15.77 3.76
CA LEU A 167 -5.87 14.88 4.60
C LEU A 167 -5.01 14.09 5.59
N VAL A 168 -3.91 13.53 5.12
CA VAL A 168 -3.03 12.67 5.92
C VAL A 168 -2.24 13.49 6.93
N LYS A 169 -1.79 14.68 6.56
CA LYS A 169 -1.04 15.58 7.43
C LYS A 169 -1.78 15.86 8.75
N ALA A 170 -3.06 16.22 8.68
CA ALA A 170 -3.88 16.46 9.87
C ALA A 170 -4.04 15.22 10.75
N VAL A 171 -4.12 14.03 10.14
CA VAL A 171 -4.17 12.75 10.87
C VAL A 171 -2.85 12.46 11.57
N TRP A 172 -1.72 12.66 10.89
CA TRP A 172 -0.39 12.39 11.43
C TRP A 172 0.02 13.37 12.54
N GLU A 173 -0.30 14.65 12.39
CA GLU A 173 -0.11 15.64 13.45
C GLU A 173 -0.83 15.22 14.75
N ARG A 174 -2.06 14.74 14.63
CA ARG A 174 -2.81 14.22 15.77
C ARG A 174 -2.19 12.94 16.33
N ARG A 175 -1.83 11.98 15.50
CA ARG A 175 -1.24 10.70 15.92
C ARG A 175 0.11 10.89 16.59
N ARG A 176 0.98 11.76 16.09
CA ARG A 176 2.27 12.07 16.71
C ARG A 176 2.13 12.44 18.20
N ASN A 177 1.09 13.19 18.54
CA ASN A 177 0.85 13.64 19.90
C ASN A 177 0.21 12.56 20.81
N GLN A 178 -0.38 11.54 20.23
CA GLN A 178 -1.11 10.48 20.92
C GLN A 178 -0.33 9.15 20.98
N ASP A 179 0.57 8.92 20.03
CA ASP A 179 1.29 7.67 19.91
C ASP A 179 2.37 7.55 21.01
N ALA A 180 2.33 6.46 21.74
CA ALA A 180 3.32 6.16 22.78
C ALA A 180 4.62 5.59 22.22
N SER A 181 4.62 5.07 20.98
CA SER A 181 5.80 4.47 20.35
C SER A 181 6.83 5.53 19.98
N PRO A 182 8.08 5.47 20.51
CA PRO A 182 9.15 6.37 20.10
C PRO A 182 9.46 6.30 18.59
N VAL A 183 9.42 5.10 18.03
CA VAL A 183 9.67 4.85 16.59
C VAL A 183 8.65 5.58 15.73
N HIS A 184 7.37 5.42 16.02
CA HIS A 184 6.30 6.12 15.28
C HIS A 184 6.40 7.63 15.43
N ARG A 185 6.68 8.14 16.65
CA ARG A 185 6.86 9.58 16.87
C ARG A 185 8.03 10.15 16.07
N THR A 186 9.15 9.44 15.99
CA THR A 186 10.29 9.84 15.18
C THR A 186 9.92 9.89 13.70
N GLY A 187 9.26 8.87 13.18
CA GLY A 187 8.78 8.84 11.79
C GLY A 187 7.84 10.00 11.46
N TYR A 188 6.87 10.28 12.34
CA TYR A 188 5.97 11.43 12.16
C TYR A 188 6.72 12.76 12.22
N SER A 189 7.70 12.93 13.11
CA SER A 189 8.48 14.16 13.20
C SER A 189 9.33 14.38 11.95
N LEU A 190 10.00 13.35 11.43
CA LEU A 190 10.74 13.45 10.18
C LEU A 190 9.86 13.88 9.02
N LEU A 191 8.70 13.26 8.85
CA LEU A 191 7.77 13.55 7.76
C LEU A 191 6.98 14.86 7.94
N LEU A 192 6.91 15.42 9.13
CA LEU A 192 6.19 16.68 9.40
C LEU A 192 7.11 17.90 9.53
N GLU A 193 8.35 17.71 9.95
CA GLU A 193 9.23 18.82 10.41
C GLU A 193 10.55 18.91 9.64
N ASP A 194 11.12 17.79 9.15
CA ASP A 194 12.39 17.83 8.43
C ASP A 194 12.28 18.60 7.11
N ALA A 195 13.21 19.48 6.84
CA ALA A 195 13.14 20.39 5.68
C ALA A 195 13.18 19.66 4.32
N SER A 196 13.77 18.46 4.24
CA SER A 196 13.83 17.66 3.01
C SER A 196 12.62 16.75 2.83
N LEU A 197 12.03 16.28 3.93
CA LEU A 197 10.93 15.31 3.93
C LEU A 197 9.55 15.91 4.22
N LYS A 198 9.48 17.18 4.58
CA LYS A 198 8.24 17.80 5.07
C LYS A 198 7.06 17.59 4.13
N LEU A 199 5.99 17.04 4.68
CA LEU A 199 4.74 16.79 3.95
C LEU A 199 4.17 18.05 3.31
N GLY A 200 3.97 17.98 2.00
CA GLY A 200 3.50 19.08 1.17
C GLY A 200 4.62 19.99 0.65
N GLU A 201 5.89 19.71 0.94
CA GLU A 201 7.05 20.47 0.45
C GLU A 201 8.11 19.57 -0.20
N GLY A 202 8.51 18.49 0.46
CA GLY A 202 9.48 17.51 -0.04
C GLY A 202 8.88 16.12 -0.19
N THR A 203 7.79 15.86 0.53
CA THR A 203 7.12 14.59 0.57
C THR A 203 5.61 14.77 0.35
N PHE A 204 5.01 13.85 -0.39
CA PHE A 204 3.57 13.86 -0.67
C PHE A 204 2.99 12.48 -0.41
N TYR A 205 1.79 12.43 0.17
CA TYR A 205 1.00 11.21 0.28
C TYR A 205 0.07 11.12 -0.91
N ILE A 206 0.30 10.14 -1.74
CA ILE A 206 -0.47 9.95 -2.98
C ILE A 206 -1.45 8.79 -2.88
N TYR A 207 -2.54 8.96 -3.59
CA TYR A 207 -3.50 7.92 -3.92
C TYR A 207 -3.45 7.71 -5.43
N VAL A 208 -3.21 6.49 -5.85
CA VAL A 208 -3.16 6.11 -7.26
C VAL A 208 -4.15 5.01 -7.53
N ARG A 209 -4.90 5.13 -8.62
CA ARG A 209 -5.71 4.02 -9.14
C ARG A 209 -5.41 3.76 -10.60
N GLY A 210 -5.65 2.53 -11.01
CA GLY A 210 -5.57 2.11 -12.41
C GLY A 210 -6.43 0.89 -12.67
N THR A 211 -6.70 0.63 -13.94
CA THR A 211 -7.51 -0.50 -14.41
C THR A 211 -6.68 -1.32 -15.39
N LYS A 212 -6.66 -2.65 -15.24
CA LYS A 212 -6.11 -3.53 -16.28
C LYS A 212 -7.12 -3.59 -17.43
N PRO A 213 -6.71 -3.35 -18.68
CA PRO A 213 -7.60 -3.46 -19.84
C PRO A 213 -8.36 -4.79 -19.86
N ALA A 214 -9.59 -4.76 -20.37
CA ALA A 214 -10.43 -5.96 -20.45
C ALA A 214 -9.98 -6.94 -21.56
N THR A 215 -9.19 -6.43 -22.50
CA THR A 215 -8.57 -7.20 -23.63
C THR A 215 -7.26 -6.57 -24.00
#